data_8f72a2a1881dc5ccca96bac2bf7d108c
#
_entry.id   8f72a2a1881dc5ccca96bac2bf7d108c
#
_cell.length_a   1.000
_cell.length_b   1.000
_cell.length_c   1.000
_cell.angle_alpha   90.00
_cell.angle_beta   90.00
_cell.angle_gamma   90.00
#
_symmetry.space_group_name_H-M   'P 1'
#
loop_
_entity.id
_entity.type
_entity.pdbx_description
1 polymer ?
#
loop_
_entity_poly.entity_id
_entity_poly.type
_entity_poly.pdbx_seq_one_letter_code
_entity_poly.pdbx_strand_id
1 'polypeptide(L)'
;MKQKNGGLCPDYARLDILYNYGGFYLDTDVELIKPLDSLRGQGAFCGVEKWGNINLGGCSGAIKHHPMLKKLLDYRKNIAFIRDDGTFNLETCGVYETKPFIENGMTVDNTVQRINGMTVFASEYFHPYDYMSGETNITDNTYSIHHFNGGWLDEKEKKKEEKLYRHMKKILKKDAGITYGRNVN
;
A
#
# COMPACT_ATOMS: atom_id res chain seq x y z
N MET A 1 -22.20 -3.40 -19.16
CA MET A 1 -22.19 -2.84 -17.78
C MET A 1 -20.92 -2.02 -17.61
N LYS A 2 -21.02 -0.71 -17.40
CA LYS A 2 -19.85 0.14 -17.09
C LYS A 2 -19.44 -0.17 -15.64
N GLN A 3 -18.32 -0.84 -15.46
CA GLN A 3 -17.69 -0.97 -14.14
C GLN A 3 -17.30 0.44 -13.67
N LYS A 4 -17.98 0.94 -12.63
CA LYS A 4 -17.71 2.26 -12.06
C LYS A 4 -16.48 2.29 -11.13
N ASN A 5 -15.69 1.21 -11.02
CA ASN A 5 -14.50 1.15 -10.19
C ASN A 5 -13.28 0.76 -11.01
N GLY A 6 -12.58 1.77 -11.52
CA GLY A 6 -11.29 1.60 -12.17
C GLY A 6 -10.17 1.03 -11.28
N GLY A 7 -10.33 1.03 -9.94
CA GLY A 7 -9.31 0.56 -9.01
C GLY A 7 -9.16 -0.97 -8.89
N LEU A 8 -10.23 -1.73 -9.12
CA LEU A 8 -10.17 -3.20 -8.98
C LEU A 8 -9.43 -3.92 -10.11
N CYS A 9 -9.42 -3.33 -11.31
CA CYS A 9 -8.75 -3.93 -12.46
C CYS A 9 -7.23 -3.73 -12.42
N PRO A 10 -6.70 -2.52 -12.13
CA PRO A 10 -5.26 -2.32 -11.95
C PRO A 10 -4.65 -3.16 -10.83
N ASP A 11 -5.32 -3.29 -9.69
CA ASP A 11 -4.81 -4.07 -8.55
C ASP A 11 -4.65 -5.55 -8.86
N TYR A 12 -5.61 -6.14 -9.57
CA TYR A 12 -5.49 -7.52 -10.04
C TYR A 12 -4.42 -7.64 -11.13
N ALA A 13 -4.41 -6.70 -12.09
CA ALA A 13 -3.49 -6.73 -13.21
C ALA A 13 -2.02 -6.64 -12.75
N ARG A 14 -1.69 -5.80 -11.74
CA ARG A 14 -0.32 -5.72 -11.20
C ARG A 14 0.15 -7.05 -10.62
N LEU A 15 -0.72 -7.75 -9.88
CA LEU A 15 -0.42 -9.06 -9.31
C LEU A 15 -0.21 -10.12 -10.40
N ASP A 16 -1.10 -10.13 -11.40
CA ASP A 16 -1.05 -11.09 -12.51
C ASP A 16 0.20 -10.87 -13.37
N ILE A 17 0.53 -9.63 -13.70
CA ILE A 17 1.73 -9.28 -14.47
C ILE A 17 3.00 -9.66 -13.70
N LEU A 18 3.13 -9.24 -12.43
CA LEU A 18 4.29 -9.60 -11.62
C LEU A 18 4.43 -11.11 -11.44
N TYR A 19 3.33 -11.83 -11.28
CA TYR A 19 3.37 -13.28 -11.14
C TYR A 19 3.81 -13.99 -12.42
N ASN A 20 3.25 -13.59 -13.57
CA ASN A 20 3.48 -14.29 -14.84
C ASN A 20 4.80 -13.87 -15.53
N TYR A 21 5.26 -12.66 -15.33
CA TYR A 21 6.42 -12.10 -16.03
C TYR A 21 7.57 -11.75 -15.11
N GLY A 22 7.32 -11.44 -13.83
CA GLY A 22 8.29 -10.87 -12.92
C GLY A 22 8.61 -9.41 -13.25
N GLY A 23 9.71 -8.89 -12.70
CA GLY A 23 10.18 -7.54 -12.93
C GLY A 23 9.77 -6.57 -11.81
N PHE A 24 9.76 -5.28 -12.10
CA PHE A 24 9.35 -4.22 -11.20
C PHE A 24 8.01 -3.63 -11.62
N TYR A 25 7.20 -3.23 -10.65
CA TYR A 25 5.95 -2.54 -10.85
C TYR A 25 5.91 -1.25 -10.03
N LEU A 26 5.46 -0.18 -10.65
CA LEU A 26 5.20 1.10 -10.03
C LEU A 26 3.88 1.65 -10.59
N ASP A 27 3.08 2.28 -9.74
CA ASP A 27 1.90 3.04 -10.18
C ASP A 27 2.35 4.32 -10.91
N THR A 28 1.48 4.89 -11.72
CA THR A 28 1.80 6.06 -12.58
C THR A 28 2.04 7.35 -11.79
N ASP A 29 1.70 7.39 -10.52
CA ASP A 29 1.91 8.49 -9.58
C ASP A 29 3.05 8.21 -8.58
N VAL A 30 3.99 7.34 -8.98
CA VAL A 30 5.22 7.06 -8.23
C VAL A 30 6.40 7.78 -8.86
N GLU A 31 7.07 8.59 -8.07
CA GLU A 31 8.34 9.22 -8.41
C GLU A 31 9.50 8.34 -7.96
N LEU A 32 10.37 7.93 -8.88
CA LEU A 32 11.57 7.18 -8.59
C LEU A 32 12.75 8.14 -8.35
N ILE A 33 13.32 8.12 -7.15
CA ILE A 33 14.43 9.02 -6.76
C ILE A 33 15.78 8.30 -6.62
N LYS A 34 15.79 6.97 -6.69
CA LYS A 34 16.99 6.14 -6.58
C LYS A 34 16.91 4.94 -7.51
N PRO A 35 18.04 4.53 -8.17
CA PRO A 35 18.05 3.31 -8.99
C PRO A 35 17.66 2.05 -8.21
N LEU A 36 16.90 1.15 -8.86
CA LEU A 36 16.42 -0.10 -8.24
C LEU A 36 17.40 -1.28 -8.35
N ASP A 37 18.59 -1.06 -8.89
CA ASP A 37 19.56 -2.14 -9.18
C ASP A 37 19.93 -2.96 -7.93
N SER A 38 20.07 -2.31 -6.78
CA SER A 38 20.34 -2.96 -5.50
C SER A 38 19.23 -3.89 -5.01
N LEU A 39 18.00 -3.73 -5.55
CA LEU A 39 16.85 -4.55 -5.20
C LEU A 39 16.69 -5.79 -6.09
N ARG A 40 17.47 -5.89 -7.19
CA ARG A 40 17.39 -7.03 -8.13
C ARG A 40 17.64 -8.39 -7.50
N GLY A 41 18.44 -8.43 -6.43
CA GLY A 41 18.75 -9.67 -5.70
C GLY A 41 17.69 -10.15 -4.70
N GLN A 42 16.60 -9.39 -4.51
CA GLN A 42 15.61 -9.68 -3.45
C GLN A 42 14.72 -10.91 -3.73
N GLY A 43 14.67 -11.42 -4.95
CA GLY A 43 13.71 -12.46 -5.35
C GLY A 43 12.28 -11.92 -5.44
N ALA A 44 11.75 -11.34 -4.38
CA ALA A 44 10.56 -10.50 -4.40
C ALA A 44 10.59 -9.48 -3.25
N PHE A 45 9.96 -8.34 -3.48
CA PHE A 45 9.82 -7.29 -2.46
C PHE A 45 8.56 -6.43 -2.69
N CYS A 46 8.11 -5.80 -1.61
CA CYS A 46 7.11 -4.74 -1.60
C CYS A 46 7.37 -3.83 -0.40
N GLY A 47 6.57 -2.79 -0.23
CA GLY A 47 6.62 -1.90 0.92
C GLY A 47 5.30 -1.84 1.70
N VAL A 48 5.39 -1.37 2.93
CA VAL A 48 4.23 -0.96 3.73
C VAL A 48 4.08 0.56 3.67
N GLU A 49 2.85 1.03 3.77
CA GLU A 49 2.56 2.41 4.10
C GLU A 49 2.85 2.67 5.59
N LYS A 50 2.96 3.93 5.99
CA LYS A 50 3.26 4.32 7.38
C LYS A 50 2.34 3.64 8.41
N TRP A 51 1.10 3.36 8.03
CA TRP A 51 0.08 2.75 8.89
C TRP A 51 0.06 1.22 8.83
N GLY A 52 1.05 0.62 8.15
CA GLY A 52 1.29 -0.82 8.13
C GLY A 52 0.54 -1.59 7.05
N ASN A 53 -0.21 -0.93 6.18
CA ASN A 53 -0.82 -1.60 5.04
C ASN A 53 0.23 -1.91 3.97
N ILE A 54 0.21 -3.11 3.44
CA ILE A 54 0.96 -3.46 2.24
C ILE A 54 0.44 -2.62 1.06
N ASN A 55 1.36 -2.06 0.29
CA ASN A 55 1.03 -1.39 -0.95
C ASN A 55 2.05 -1.77 -2.03
N LEU A 56 1.61 -2.60 -2.99
CA LEU A 56 2.45 -3.02 -4.10
C LEU A 56 2.58 -1.92 -5.17
N GLY A 57 1.72 -0.91 -5.15
CA GLY A 57 1.71 0.16 -6.15
C GLY A 57 2.87 1.14 -6.02
N GLY A 58 3.36 1.41 -4.82
CA GLY A 58 4.42 2.40 -4.59
C GLY A 58 5.80 2.00 -5.12
N CYS A 59 6.13 0.76 -5.04
CA CYS A 59 7.20 0.04 -5.74
C CYS A 59 7.19 -1.42 -5.27
N SER A 60 7.14 -2.33 -6.19
CA SER A 60 7.25 -3.75 -5.91
C SER A 60 8.03 -4.47 -7.00
N GLY A 61 8.58 -5.63 -6.67
CA GLY A 61 9.29 -6.44 -7.64
C GLY A 61 9.23 -7.91 -7.28
N ALA A 62 9.32 -8.76 -8.28
CA ALA A 62 9.38 -10.19 -8.06
C ALA A 62 10.02 -10.95 -9.23
N ILE A 63 10.58 -12.11 -8.91
CA ILE A 63 10.84 -13.13 -9.93
C ILE A 63 9.51 -13.76 -10.37
N LYS A 64 9.48 -14.24 -11.59
CA LYS A 64 8.33 -14.96 -12.14
C LYS A 64 7.90 -16.12 -11.21
N HIS A 65 6.58 -16.28 -11.04
CA HIS A 65 5.94 -17.33 -10.25
C HIS A 65 6.32 -17.33 -8.76
N HIS A 66 6.62 -16.17 -8.18
CA HIS A 66 6.94 -16.07 -6.77
C HIS A 66 5.76 -16.55 -5.88
N PRO A 67 5.99 -17.42 -4.86
CA PRO A 67 4.91 -18.06 -4.09
C PRO A 67 3.99 -17.07 -3.37
N MET A 68 4.53 -15.96 -2.86
CA MET A 68 3.72 -14.95 -2.17
C MET A 68 2.76 -14.23 -3.11
N LEU A 69 3.17 -13.96 -4.38
CA LEU A 69 2.26 -13.40 -5.39
C LEU A 69 1.13 -14.38 -5.75
N LYS A 70 1.42 -15.68 -5.75
CA LYS A 70 0.37 -16.69 -5.96
C LYS A 70 -0.68 -16.65 -4.85
N LYS A 71 -0.26 -16.52 -3.59
CA LYS A 71 -1.18 -16.39 -2.45
C LYS A 71 -2.05 -15.13 -2.56
N LEU A 72 -1.46 -13.99 -2.95
CA LEU A 72 -2.20 -12.75 -3.18
C LEU A 72 -3.23 -12.89 -4.30
N LEU A 73 -2.86 -13.50 -5.43
CA LEU A 73 -3.77 -13.76 -6.55
C LEU A 73 -4.91 -14.69 -6.14
N ASP A 74 -4.61 -15.79 -5.44
CA ASP A 74 -5.63 -16.73 -4.98
C ASP A 74 -6.58 -16.08 -3.98
N TYR A 75 -6.05 -15.29 -3.05
CA TYR A 75 -6.86 -14.53 -2.13
C TYR A 75 -7.78 -13.57 -2.87
N ARG A 76 -7.24 -12.80 -3.81
CA ARG A 76 -7.98 -11.79 -4.59
C ARG A 76 -9.09 -12.39 -5.45
N LYS A 77 -8.90 -13.59 -6.03
CA LYS A 77 -9.91 -14.31 -6.82
C LYS A 77 -11.17 -14.64 -6.02
N ASN A 78 -11.04 -14.81 -4.72
CA ASN A 78 -12.15 -15.18 -3.84
C ASN A 78 -12.92 -13.96 -3.30
N ILE A 79 -12.53 -12.74 -3.69
CA ILE A 79 -13.19 -11.51 -3.26
C ILE A 79 -14.18 -11.06 -4.33
N ALA A 80 -15.47 -11.19 -4.02
CA ALA A 80 -16.52 -10.70 -4.88
C ALA A 80 -16.63 -9.17 -4.80
N PHE A 81 -16.74 -8.51 -5.95
CA PHE A 81 -17.03 -7.06 -6.00
C PHE A 81 -18.45 -6.74 -5.58
N ILE A 82 -19.40 -7.62 -5.94
CA ILE A 82 -20.77 -7.53 -5.47
C ILE A 82 -20.93 -8.58 -4.37
N ARG A 83 -21.27 -8.13 -3.16
CA ARG A 83 -21.54 -9.02 -2.03
C ARG A 83 -22.89 -9.73 -2.21
N ASP A 84 -23.13 -10.79 -1.45
CA ASP A 84 -24.37 -11.59 -1.53
C ASP A 84 -25.63 -10.76 -1.20
N ASP A 85 -25.49 -9.68 -0.44
CA ASP A 85 -26.55 -8.71 -0.13
C ASP A 85 -26.77 -7.65 -1.23
N GLY A 86 -26.06 -7.74 -2.36
CA GLY A 86 -26.12 -6.82 -3.49
C GLY A 86 -25.33 -5.53 -3.30
N THR A 87 -24.66 -5.32 -2.17
CA THR A 87 -23.79 -4.15 -1.95
C THR A 87 -22.43 -4.30 -2.64
N PHE A 88 -21.76 -3.18 -2.93
CA PHE A 88 -20.43 -3.20 -3.49
C PHE A 88 -19.38 -3.35 -2.38
N ASN A 89 -18.39 -4.16 -2.65
CA ASN A 89 -17.20 -4.24 -1.82
C ASN A 89 -16.26 -3.07 -2.18
N LEU A 90 -16.18 -2.09 -1.30
CA LEU A 90 -15.39 -0.86 -1.48
C LEU A 90 -14.07 -0.88 -0.70
N GLU A 91 -13.67 -2.03 -0.15
CA GLU A 91 -12.38 -2.14 0.52
C GLU A 91 -11.22 -1.84 -0.46
N THR A 92 -10.20 -1.16 0.04
CA THR A 92 -9.04 -0.74 -0.75
C THR A 92 -8.08 -1.90 -1.02
N CYS A 93 -7.21 -1.76 -2.01
CA CYS A 93 -6.15 -2.73 -2.30
C CYS A 93 -5.27 -3.00 -1.08
N GLY A 94 -4.96 -1.98 -0.26
CA GLY A 94 -4.18 -2.14 0.95
C GLY A 94 -4.74 -3.17 1.92
N VAL A 95 -6.06 -3.24 2.09
CA VAL A 95 -6.71 -4.26 2.94
C VAL A 95 -6.51 -5.66 2.36
N TYR A 96 -6.76 -5.83 1.06
CA TYR A 96 -6.63 -7.13 0.39
C TYR A 96 -5.19 -7.62 0.29
N GLU A 97 -4.27 -6.70 0.09
CA GLU A 97 -2.85 -7.03 0.00
C GLU A 97 -2.27 -7.37 1.38
N THR A 98 -2.69 -6.67 2.44
CA THR A 98 -2.16 -6.85 3.80
C THR A 98 -2.58 -8.16 4.44
N LYS A 99 -3.85 -8.56 4.30
CA LYS A 99 -4.39 -9.72 5.01
C LYS A 99 -3.60 -11.02 4.75
N PRO A 100 -3.27 -11.39 3.50
CA PRO A 100 -2.44 -12.58 3.26
C PRO A 100 -1.04 -12.50 3.90
N PHE A 101 -0.45 -11.32 4.03
CA PHE A 101 0.84 -11.17 4.72
C PHE A 101 0.71 -11.41 6.22
N ILE A 102 -0.32 -10.87 6.88
CA ILE A 102 -0.60 -11.12 8.30
C ILE A 102 -0.85 -12.60 8.54
N GLU A 103 -1.66 -13.26 7.71
CA GLU A 103 -1.92 -14.72 7.79
C GLU A 103 -0.66 -15.56 7.61
N ASN A 104 0.40 -15.01 7.03
CA ASN A 104 1.70 -15.65 6.86
C ASN A 104 2.78 -15.10 7.81
N GLY A 105 2.39 -14.44 8.91
CA GLY A 105 3.26 -14.08 10.01
C GLY A 105 3.85 -12.66 9.98
N MET A 106 3.35 -11.76 9.10
CA MET A 106 3.74 -10.36 9.14
C MET A 106 3.20 -9.68 10.41
N THR A 107 4.05 -8.89 11.07
CA THR A 107 3.66 -7.96 12.12
C THR A 107 3.46 -6.55 11.55
N VAL A 108 2.49 -5.80 12.11
CA VAL A 108 2.18 -4.44 11.65
C VAL A 108 2.96 -3.44 12.52
N ASP A 109 4.28 -3.35 12.30
CA ASP A 109 5.20 -2.54 13.12
C ASP A 109 6.12 -1.61 12.30
N ASN A 110 5.88 -1.50 10.98
CA ASN A 110 6.68 -0.70 10.05
C ASN A 110 8.18 -1.03 10.07
N THR A 111 8.53 -2.30 10.29
CA THR A 111 9.92 -2.80 10.19
C THR A 111 10.12 -3.60 8.91
N VAL A 112 11.40 -3.82 8.53
CA VAL A 112 11.73 -4.70 7.41
C VAL A 112 11.54 -6.15 7.84
N GLN A 113 10.71 -6.90 7.10
CA GLN A 113 10.36 -8.29 7.39
C GLN A 113 10.55 -9.17 6.16
N ARG A 114 10.63 -10.49 6.36
CA ARG A 114 10.66 -11.44 5.25
C ARG A 114 9.54 -12.47 5.40
N ILE A 115 8.58 -12.41 4.48
CA ILE A 115 7.35 -13.20 4.53
C ILE A 115 7.29 -14.12 3.31
N ASN A 116 7.33 -15.41 3.50
CA ASN A 116 7.33 -16.43 2.42
C ASN A 116 8.31 -16.11 1.27
N GLY A 117 9.51 -15.63 1.62
CA GLY A 117 10.55 -15.31 0.63
C GLY A 117 10.44 -13.91 0.02
N MET A 118 9.37 -13.15 0.27
CA MET A 118 9.23 -11.75 -0.13
C MET A 118 9.73 -10.82 0.98
N THR A 119 10.57 -9.86 0.64
CA THR A 119 11.01 -8.81 1.57
C THR A 119 9.94 -7.72 1.61
N VAL A 120 9.42 -7.45 2.79
CA VAL A 120 8.51 -6.33 3.07
C VAL A 120 9.35 -5.20 3.67
N PHE A 121 9.47 -4.10 2.96
CA PHE A 121 10.25 -2.95 3.40
C PHE A 121 9.39 -1.98 4.22
N ALA A 122 10.00 -1.30 5.19
CA ALA A 122 9.39 -0.22 5.96
C ALA A 122 8.95 0.94 5.03
N SER A 123 8.05 1.78 5.49
CA SER A 123 7.43 2.84 4.69
C SER A 123 8.45 3.83 4.12
N GLU A 124 9.55 4.10 4.80
CA GLU A 124 10.59 5.02 4.33
C GLU A 124 11.22 4.64 2.99
N TYR A 125 11.15 3.35 2.60
CA TYR A 125 11.76 2.87 1.37
C TYR A 125 10.98 3.28 0.12
N PHE A 126 9.63 3.18 0.15
CA PHE A 126 8.79 3.40 -1.03
C PHE A 126 7.59 4.32 -0.79
N HIS A 127 7.21 4.54 0.48
CA HIS A 127 6.05 5.34 0.90
C HIS A 127 6.45 6.38 1.96
N PRO A 128 7.48 7.22 1.71
CA PRO A 128 7.92 8.23 2.67
C PRO A 128 6.89 9.35 2.87
N TYR A 129 5.95 9.51 1.94
CA TYR A 129 4.85 10.46 2.03
C TYR A 129 3.72 9.89 2.87
N ASP A 130 3.39 10.61 3.93
CA ASP A 130 2.25 10.31 4.79
C ASP A 130 1.06 11.18 4.37
N TYR A 131 0.12 10.60 3.65
CA TYR A 131 -1.07 11.31 3.20
C TYR A 131 -1.99 11.80 4.33
N MET A 132 -1.85 11.27 5.57
CA MET A 132 -2.61 11.72 6.73
C MET A 132 -2.05 13.01 7.30
N SER A 133 -0.73 13.12 7.46
CA SER A 133 -0.05 14.33 7.95
C SER A 133 0.27 15.31 6.82
N GLY A 134 0.44 14.84 5.59
CA GLY A 134 0.94 15.58 4.44
C GLY A 134 2.46 15.78 4.50
N GLU A 135 3.16 15.04 5.36
CA GLU A 135 4.61 15.10 5.52
C GLU A 135 5.32 14.07 4.67
N THR A 136 6.48 14.42 4.13
CA THR A 136 7.36 13.50 3.40
C THR A 136 8.66 13.36 4.17
N ASN A 137 9.00 12.12 4.56
CA ASN A 137 10.24 11.82 5.28
C ASN A 137 11.19 11.01 4.38
N ILE A 138 12.00 11.70 3.59
CA ILE A 138 13.02 11.08 2.72
C ILE A 138 14.27 10.78 3.56
N THR A 139 14.77 9.55 3.44
CA THR A 139 15.99 9.06 4.07
C THR A 139 16.95 8.50 3.03
N ASP A 140 18.15 8.11 3.45
CA ASP A 140 19.11 7.41 2.58
C ASP A 140 18.58 6.05 2.08
N ASN A 141 17.55 5.51 2.72
CA ASN A 141 16.88 4.26 2.33
C ASN A 141 15.77 4.47 1.29
N THR A 142 15.34 5.69 1.02
CA THR A 142 14.22 5.97 0.12
C THR A 142 14.59 5.73 -1.34
N TYR A 143 13.79 4.93 -2.03
CA TYR A 143 13.91 4.63 -3.47
C TYR A 143 12.84 5.34 -4.29
N SER A 144 11.63 5.44 -3.76
CA SER A 144 10.51 6.06 -4.47
C SER A 144 9.59 6.83 -3.53
N ILE A 145 8.79 7.72 -4.10
CA ILE A 145 7.75 8.48 -3.42
C ILE A 145 6.43 8.17 -4.11
N HIS A 146 5.49 7.57 -3.40
CA HIS A 146 4.13 7.41 -3.88
C HIS A 146 3.31 8.65 -3.50
N HIS A 147 2.80 9.35 -4.51
CA HIS A 147 2.11 10.64 -4.30
C HIS A 147 0.64 10.50 -3.93
N PHE A 148 0.04 9.30 -4.05
CA PHE A 148 -1.37 9.02 -3.73
C PHE A 148 -2.33 9.99 -4.41
N ASN A 149 -2.13 10.28 -5.69
CA ASN A 149 -2.89 11.29 -6.45
C ASN A 149 -4.37 10.94 -6.64
N GLY A 150 -4.78 9.70 -6.34
CA GLY A 150 -6.17 9.26 -6.43
C GLY A 150 -6.78 9.47 -7.83
N GLY A 151 -6.02 9.20 -8.90
CA GLY A 151 -6.44 9.45 -10.29
C GLY A 151 -7.70 8.69 -10.72
N TRP A 152 -8.13 7.73 -9.94
CA TRP A 152 -9.35 6.93 -10.12
C TRP A 152 -10.58 7.50 -9.40
N LEU A 153 -10.39 8.50 -8.51
CA LEU A 153 -11.45 9.21 -7.80
C LEU A 153 -12.01 10.36 -8.65
N ASP A 154 -13.32 10.54 -8.63
CA ASP A 154 -13.91 11.75 -9.16
C ASP A 154 -13.70 12.96 -8.21
N GLU A 155 -13.95 14.18 -8.70
CA GLU A 155 -13.74 15.42 -7.93
C GLU A 155 -14.58 15.49 -6.63
N LYS A 156 -15.73 14.83 -6.60
CA LYS A 156 -16.61 14.78 -5.43
C LYS A 156 -16.05 13.81 -4.38
N GLU A 157 -15.52 12.69 -4.83
CA GLU A 157 -14.87 11.69 -3.99
C GLU A 157 -13.58 12.23 -3.40
N LYS A 158 -12.74 12.88 -4.20
CA LYS A 158 -11.52 13.59 -3.73
C LYS A 158 -11.82 14.60 -2.63
N LYS A 159 -12.83 15.45 -2.82
CA LYS A 159 -13.26 16.42 -1.79
C LYS A 159 -13.76 15.76 -0.51
N LYS A 160 -14.41 14.60 -0.62
CA LYS A 160 -14.90 13.84 0.54
C LYS A 160 -13.73 13.24 1.31
N GLU A 161 -12.75 12.66 0.62
CA GLU A 161 -11.52 12.13 1.23
C GLU A 161 -10.71 13.25 1.91
N GLU A 162 -10.46 14.36 1.23
CA GLU A 162 -9.76 15.51 1.83
C GLU A 162 -10.46 16.03 3.11
N LYS A 163 -11.79 16.03 3.11
CA LYS A 163 -12.56 16.43 4.31
C LYS A 163 -12.37 15.42 5.44
N LEU A 164 -12.36 14.11 5.11
CA LEU A 164 -12.13 13.05 6.07
C LEU A 164 -10.71 13.15 6.65
N TYR A 165 -9.69 13.30 5.81
CA TYR A 165 -8.29 13.45 6.24
C TYR A 165 -8.10 14.69 7.14
N ARG A 166 -8.68 15.83 6.77
CA ARG A 166 -8.67 17.03 7.63
C ARG A 166 -9.32 16.79 8.99
N HIS A 167 -10.37 15.99 9.04
CA HIS A 167 -11.04 15.63 10.29
C HIS A 167 -10.17 14.71 11.15
N MET A 168 -9.62 13.65 10.56
CA MET A 168 -8.71 12.71 11.23
C MET A 168 -7.44 13.39 11.75
N LYS A 169 -6.84 14.29 10.96
CA LYS A 169 -5.68 15.10 11.37
C LYS A 169 -5.99 15.95 12.61
N LYS A 170 -7.20 16.49 12.74
CA LYS A 170 -7.62 17.24 13.94
C LYS A 170 -7.73 16.35 15.18
N ILE A 171 -8.26 15.13 15.01
CA ILE A 171 -8.36 14.13 16.09
C ILE A 171 -6.96 13.72 16.55
N LEU A 172 -6.10 13.28 15.64
CA LEU A 172 -4.73 12.85 15.95
C LEU A 172 -3.91 13.95 16.65
N LYS A 173 -4.02 15.21 16.21
CA LYS A 173 -3.37 16.33 16.89
C LYS A 173 -3.91 16.55 18.30
N LYS A 174 -5.19 16.31 18.53
CA LYS A 174 -5.80 16.45 19.87
C LYS A 174 -5.30 15.35 20.81
N ASP A 175 -5.20 14.12 20.32
CA ASP A 175 -4.70 12.99 21.11
C ASP A 175 -3.21 13.10 21.40
N ALA A 176 -2.39 13.57 20.44
CA ALA A 176 -0.97 13.86 20.64
C ALA A 176 -0.75 14.97 21.69
N GLY A 177 -1.64 15.97 21.74
CA GLY A 177 -1.59 17.02 22.75
C GLY A 177 -1.90 16.55 24.18
N ILE A 178 -2.68 15.48 24.31
CA ILE A 178 -3.01 14.88 25.62
C ILE A 178 -1.86 14.04 26.16
N THR A 179 -1.02 13.45 25.30
CA THR A 179 0.08 12.55 25.72
C THR A 179 1.31 13.34 26.24
N TYR A 180 1.52 14.58 25.84
CA TYR A 180 2.65 15.40 26.30
C TYR A 180 2.34 16.27 27.53
N GLY A 181 1.11 16.24 28.05
CA GLY A 181 0.68 17.06 29.18
C GLY A 181 0.64 16.36 30.55
N ARG A 182 1.08 15.11 30.67
CA ARG A 182 1.06 14.38 31.94
C ARG A 182 2.38 13.68 32.23
N ASN A 183 3.42 14.44 32.45
CA ASN A 183 4.55 14.01 33.28
C ASN A 183 5.44 15.21 33.54
N VAL A 184 4.99 16.09 34.43
CA VAL A 184 5.85 16.91 35.30
C VAL A 184 5.07 17.13 36.59
N ASN A 185 5.28 16.22 37.52
CA ASN A 185 5.41 16.49 38.95
C ASN A 185 5.91 15.22 39.64
#